data_5990e0876ff53f116fada944e279ce54
#
_entry.id   5990e0876ff53f116fada944e279ce54
#
_cell.length_a   1.000
_cell.length_b   1.000
_cell.length_c   1.000
_cell.angle_alpha   90.00
_cell.angle_beta   90.00
_cell.angle_gamma   90.00
#
_symmetry.space_group_name_H-M   'P 1'
#
loop_
_entity.id
_entity.type
_entity.pdbx_description
1 polymer ?
#
loop_
_entity_poly.entity_id
_entity_poly.type
_entity_poly.pdbx_seq_one_letter_code
_entity_poly.pdbx_strand_id
1 'polypeptide(L)'
;MTYVAVLWLELSPAFMEKWSQGPPGFLKRTSEKAAPIVDKAMPWLIALGLLLPTMHQSSLGTVMLLTGQKLHPLWNTPLLPLLFLVSCLGMGYAVVVFESALSAGVLGRRRETPMLASLAGVMVPVLAIFTLVRFVDLGLRGRLGLLGTFDLYTGMFLLETVLFLAPAFMLLSQKARSDAGNLFRAAMVMILAGSVYRLDAYIVAFRPGSRFAYFPSFAELMVTLGVVALEVILYVVIV
;
A
#
# COMPACT_ATOMS: atom_id res chain seq x y z
N MET A 1 -9.38 11.38 -8.80
CA MET A 1 -10.43 12.11 -8.06
C MET A 1 -11.64 11.23 -7.71
N THR A 2 -12.16 10.41 -8.65
CA THR A 2 -13.37 9.58 -8.41
C THR A 2 -13.24 8.63 -7.23
N TYR A 3 -12.11 7.94 -7.05
CA TYR A 3 -11.93 7.01 -5.93
C TYR A 3 -11.93 7.70 -4.56
N VAL A 4 -11.44 8.95 -4.47
CA VAL A 4 -11.48 9.73 -3.23
C VAL A 4 -12.94 10.03 -2.85
N ALA A 5 -13.77 10.39 -3.84
CA ALA A 5 -15.20 10.61 -3.60
C ALA A 5 -15.90 9.32 -3.12
N VAL A 6 -15.56 8.16 -3.68
CA VAL A 6 -16.09 6.87 -3.23
C VAL A 6 -15.69 6.57 -1.79
N LEU A 7 -14.43 6.78 -1.41
CA LEU A 7 -13.96 6.59 -0.03
C LEU A 7 -14.69 7.51 0.97
N TRP A 8 -14.97 8.77 0.60
CA TRP A 8 -15.78 9.66 1.43
C TRP A 8 -17.21 9.18 1.59
N LEU A 9 -17.80 8.61 0.51
CA LEU A 9 -19.14 8.01 0.58
C LEU A 9 -19.15 6.76 1.45
N GLU A 10 -18.12 5.91 1.40
CA GLU A 10 -17.96 4.75 2.28
C GLU A 10 -17.84 5.15 3.76
N LEU A 11 -17.20 6.29 4.05
CA LEU A 11 -17.06 6.81 5.41
C LEU A 11 -18.34 7.50 5.92
N SER A 12 -19.27 7.84 5.01
CA SER A 12 -20.47 8.62 5.35
C SER A 12 -21.37 7.99 6.43
N PRO A 13 -21.53 6.64 6.55
CA PRO A 13 -22.33 6.05 7.62
C PRO A 13 -21.83 6.40 9.03
N ALA A 14 -20.52 6.45 9.22
CA ALA A 14 -19.94 6.81 10.52
C ALA A 14 -20.32 8.25 10.95
N PHE A 15 -20.35 9.18 10.00
CA PHE A 15 -20.82 10.54 10.26
C PHE A 15 -22.33 10.60 10.47
N MET A 16 -23.09 9.85 9.67
CA MET A 16 -24.55 9.78 9.80
C MET A 16 -24.98 9.21 11.15
N GLU A 17 -24.32 8.16 11.64
CA GLU A 17 -24.57 7.62 12.95
C GLU A 17 -24.33 8.65 14.06
N LYS A 18 -23.20 9.35 14.01
CA LYS A 18 -22.87 10.42 14.96
C LYS A 18 -23.89 11.57 14.93
N TRP A 19 -24.36 11.96 13.76
CA TRP A 19 -25.34 13.02 13.59
C TRP A 19 -26.76 12.59 13.99
N SER A 20 -27.12 11.34 13.81
CA SER A 20 -28.42 10.82 14.24
C SER A 20 -28.58 10.77 15.78
N GLN A 21 -27.46 10.62 16.49
CA GLN A 21 -27.40 10.66 17.96
C GLN A 21 -27.38 12.11 18.53
N GLY A 22 -27.19 13.10 17.66
CA GLY A 22 -27.11 14.52 18.05
C GLY A 22 -28.48 15.17 18.37
N PRO A 23 -28.48 16.43 18.79
CA PRO A 23 -29.71 17.18 19.07
C PRO A 23 -30.59 17.32 17.82
N PRO A 24 -31.93 17.47 18.00
CA PRO A 24 -32.85 17.60 16.87
C PRO A 24 -32.49 18.84 16.03
N GLY A 25 -32.17 18.62 14.77
CA GLY A 25 -31.73 19.67 13.85
C GLY A 25 -31.67 19.20 12.39
N PHE A 26 -31.23 20.07 11.53
CA PHE A 26 -31.11 19.79 10.08
C PHE A 26 -30.24 18.56 9.80
N LEU A 27 -29.11 18.43 10.49
CA LEU A 27 -28.17 17.31 10.29
C LEU A 27 -28.79 15.96 10.65
N LYS A 28 -29.52 15.88 11.77
CA LYS A 28 -30.21 14.64 12.18
C LYS A 28 -31.26 14.23 11.15
N ARG A 29 -32.10 15.16 10.72
CA ARG A 29 -33.16 14.89 9.74
C ARG A 29 -32.62 14.49 8.37
N THR A 30 -31.51 15.08 7.97
CA THR A 30 -30.83 14.72 6.70
C THR A 30 -30.18 13.34 6.79
N SER A 31 -29.51 13.05 7.91
CA SER A 31 -28.91 11.75 8.20
C SER A 31 -29.94 10.61 8.19
N GLU A 32 -31.05 10.77 8.90
CA GLU A 32 -32.14 9.78 8.96
C GLU A 32 -32.77 9.49 7.58
N LYS A 33 -32.85 10.50 6.70
CA LYS A 33 -33.36 10.33 5.35
C LYS A 33 -32.36 9.70 4.38
N ALA A 34 -31.09 10.03 4.56
CA ALA A 34 -30.02 9.55 3.67
C ALA A 34 -29.53 8.16 4.06
N ALA A 35 -29.58 7.77 5.34
CA ALA A 35 -29.09 6.48 5.81
C ALA A 35 -29.62 5.27 5.00
N PRO A 36 -30.93 5.11 4.76
CA PRO A 36 -31.44 3.94 4.01
C PRO A 36 -30.99 3.92 2.54
N ILE A 37 -30.67 5.08 1.95
CA ILE A 37 -30.14 5.16 0.60
C ILE A 37 -28.69 4.73 0.58
N VAL A 38 -27.91 5.21 1.54
CA VAL A 38 -26.48 4.88 1.68
C VAL A 38 -26.31 3.40 2.01
N ASP A 39 -27.11 2.86 2.93
CA ASP A 39 -27.08 1.43 3.29
C ASP A 39 -27.34 0.53 2.09
N LYS A 40 -28.33 0.90 1.25
CA LYS A 40 -28.62 0.17 0.01
C LYS A 40 -27.52 0.29 -1.05
N ALA A 41 -26.83 1.42 -1.09
CA ALA A 41 -25.73 1.66 -2.03
C ALA A 41 -24.39 1.08 -1.51
N MET A 42 -24.27 0.77 -0.22
CA MET A 42 -23.01 0.37 0.44
C MET A 42 -22.30 -0.80 -0.23
N PRO A 43 -22.96 -1.91 -0.63
CA PRO A 43 -22.28 -3.01 -1.33
C PRO A 43 -21.60 -2.56 -2.63
N TRP A 44 -22.23 -1.64 -3.35
CA TRP A 44 -21.67 -1.09 -4.59
C TRP A 44 -20.53 -0.09 -4.33
N LEU A 45 -20.66 0.70 -3.28
CA LEU A 45 -19.60 1.63 -2.84
C LEU A 45 -18.35 0.85 -2.43
N ILE A 46 -18.49 -0.21 -1.60
CA ILE A 46 -17.38 -1.08 -1.21
C ILE A 46 -16.74 -1.74 -2.44
N ALA A 47 -17.55 -2.25 -3.37
CA ALA A 47 -17.02 -2.84 -4.59
C ALA A 47 -16.22 -1.83 -5.44
N LEU A 48 -16.70 -0.58 -5.55
CA LEU A 48 -16.00 0.50 -6.24
C LEU A 48 -14.75 0.96 -5.48
N GLY A 49 -14.83 1.06 -4.15
CA GLY A 49 -13.73 1.40 -3.27
C GLY A 49 -12.59 0.39 -3.31
N LEU A 50 -12.88 -0.87 -3.61
CA LEU A 50 -11.87 -1.89 -3.87
C LEU A 50 -11.33 -1.82 -5.31
N LEU A 51 -12.22 -1.70 -6.29
CA LEU A 51 -11.88 -1.75 -7.72
C LEU A 51 -11.04 -0.54 -8.16
N LEU A 52 -11.45 0.67 -7.80
CA LEU A 52 -10.81 1.89 -8.30
C LEU A 52 -9.35 2.05 -7.84
N PRO A 53 -8.98 1.83 -6.56
CA PRO A 53 -7.59 1.86 -6.13
C PRO A 53 -6.74 0.74 -6.78
N THR A 54 -7.28 -0.46 -6.95
CA THR A 54 -6.56 -1.56 -7.61
C THR A 54 -6.27 -1.26 -9.07
N MET A 55 -7.25 -0.71 -9.81
CA MET A 55 -7.04 -0.22 -11.18
C MET A 55 -6.01 0.92 -11.23
N HIS A 56 -6.03 1.83 -10.26
CA HIS A 56 -5.06 2.91 -10.18
C HIS A 56 -3.63 2.40 -10.01
N GLN A 57 -3.42 1.44 -9.11
CA GLN A 57 -2.10 0.84 -8.88
C GLN A 57 -1.60 0.09 -10.12
N SER A 58 -2.45 -0.69 -10.79
CA SER A 58 -2.10 -1.35 -12.05
C SER A 58 -1.77 -0.34 -13.15
N SER A 59 -2.52 0.77 -13.25
CA SER A 59 -2.27 1.81 -14.25
C SER A 59 -0.93 2.52 -14.04
N LEU A 60 -0.47 2.71 -12.81
CA LEU A 60 0.85 3.24 -12.51
C LEU A 60 1.96 2.33 -13.10
N GLY A 61 1.83 1.02 -12.93
CA GLY A 61 2.74 0.06 -13.57
C GLY A 61 2.67 0.12 -15.10
N THR A 62 1.47 0.33 -15.67
CA THR A 62 1.28 0.48 -17.13
C THR A 62 1.97 1.74 -17.67
N VAL A 63 1.90 2.87 -16.96
CA VAL A 63 2.62 4.09 -17.35
C VAL A 63 4.13 3.84 -17.42
N MET A 64 4.69 3.13 -16.43
CA MET A 64 6.10 2.76 -16.44
C MET A 64 6.43 1.77 -17.57
N LEU A 65 5.51 0.87 -17.92
CA LEU A 65 5.68 -0.05 -19.04
C LEU A 65 5.73 0.70 -20.39
N LEU A 66 4.92 1.74 -20.59
CA LEU A 66 4.96 2.58 -21.80
C LEU A 66 6.30 3.30 -21.96
N THR A 67 6.98 3.58 -20.86
CA THR A 67 8.33 4.17 -20.86
C THR A 67 9.45 3.13 -20.78
N GLY A 68 9.15 1.87 -21.04
CA GLY A 68 10.03 0.71 -20.79
C GLY A 68 11.44 0.80 -21.41
N GLN A 69 11.61 1.49 -22.54
CA GLN A 69 12.95 1.74 -23.13
C GLN A 69 13.84 2.63 -22.26
N LYS A 70 13.24 3.39 -21.34
CA LYS A 70 13.92 4.27 -20.40
C LYS A 70 14.05 3.67 -19.00
N LEU A 71 13.55 2.46 -18.82
CA LEU A 71 13.61 1.75 -17.54
C LEU A 71 14.78 0.77 -17.52
N HIS A 72 15.51 0.75 -16.40
CA HIS A 72 16.63 -0.19 -16.23
C HIS A 72 16.16 -1.65 -16.42
N PRO A 73 16.94 -2.53 -17.10
CA PRO A 73 16.52 -3.89 -17.42
C PRO A 73 16.04 -4.75 -16.25
N LEU A 74 16.49 -4.52 -15.02
CA LEU A 74 16.04 -5.23 -13.83
C LEU A 74 14.57 -4.92 -13.45
N TRP A 75 14.04 -3.74 -13.79
CA TRP A 75 12.64 -3.34 -13.55
C TRP A 75 11.79 -3.34 -14.81
N ASN A 76 12.41 -3.30 -15.99
CA ASN A 76 11.68 -3.31 -17.26
C ASN A 76 11.11 -4.71 -17.54
N THR A 77 9.83 -4.92 -17.20
CA THR A 77 9.09 -6.16 -17.39
C THR A 77 7.67 -5.90 -17.91
N PRO A 78 7.15 -6.74 -18.83
CA PRO A 78 5.74 -6.65 -19.24
C PRO A 78 4.77 -6.94 -18.08
N LEU A 79 5.22 -7.60 -17.01
CA LEU A 79 4.44 -7.89 -15.83
C LEU A 79 4.42 -6.74 -14.81
N LEU A 80 4.98 -5.58 -15.13
CA LEU A 80 5.08 -4.44 -14.21
C LEU A 80 3.73 -4.00 -13.62
N PRO A 81 2.62 -3.92 -14.42
CA PRO A 81 1.30 -3.61 -13.88
C PRO A 81 0.82 -4.62 -12.83
N LEU A 82 1.09 -5.91 -13.05
CA LEU A 82 0.76 -6.97 -12.12
C LEU A 82 1.61 -6.88 -10.84
N LEU A 83 2.90 -6.64 -10.98
CA LEU A 83 3.81 -6.49 -9.83
C LEU A 83 3.43 -5.28 -8.97
N PHE A 84 3.05 -4.15 -9.58
CA PHE A 84 2.54 -2.99 -8.86
C PHE A 84 1.26 -3.31 -8.09
N LEU A 85 0.33 -4.03 -8.70
CA LEU A 85 -0.91 -4.47 -8.06
C LEU A 85 -0.63 -5.40 -6.87
N VAL A 86 0.17 -6.45 -7.07
CA VAL A 86 0.47 -7.44 -6.01
C VAL A 86 1.24 -6.81 -4.85
N SER A 87 2.21 -5.92 -5.15
CA SER A 87 2.92 -5.17 -4.11
C SER A 87 1.98 -4.26 -3.31
N CYS A 88 0.98 -3.65 -3.98
CA CYS A 88 -0.03 -2.84 -3.32
C CYS A 88 -0.92 -3.65 -2.38
N LEU A 89 -1.33 -4.87 -2.77
CA LEU A 89 -2.07 -5.77 -1.89
C LEU A 89 -1.28 -6.10 -0.63
N GLY A 90 0.01 -6.43 -0.76
CA GLY A 90 0.90 -6.66 0.38
C GLY A 90 1.01 -5.42 1.29
N MET A 91 1.18 -4.24 0.71
CA MET A 91 1.18 -2.98 1.48
C MET A 91 -0.16 -2.71 2.16
N GLY A 92 -1.29 -2.96 1.49
CA GLY A 92 -2.61 -2.75 2.06
C GLY A 92 -2.82 -3.56 3.35
N TYR A 93 -2.46 -4.84 3.34
CA TYR A 93 -2.48 -5.66 4.56
C TYR A 93 -1.55 -5.12 5.64
N ALA A 94 -0.37 -4.67 5.26
CA ALA A 94 0.60 -4.12 6.21
C ALA A 94 0.10 -2.79 6.82
N VAL A 95 -0.53 -1.93 6.04
CA VAL A 95 -1.13 -0.68 6.54
C VAL A 95 -2.22 -0.96 7.57
N VAL A 96 -3.13 -1.90 7.30
CA VAL A 96 -4.19 -2.29 8.25
C VAL A 96 -3.60 -2.81 9.56
N VAL A 97 -2.57 -3.66 9.49
CA VAL A 97 -1.86 -4.17 10.68
C VAL A 97 -1.19 -3.03 11.45
N PHE A 98 -0.49 -2.14 10.73
CA PHE A 98 0.21 -0.99 11.31
C PHE A 98 -0.76 -0.04 12.00
N GLU A 99 -1.84 0.35 11.33
CA GLU A 99 -2.85 1.28 11.83
C GLU A 99 -3.57 0.72 13.07
N SER A 100 -3.98 -0.55 13.03
CA SER A 100 -4.61 -1.21 14.17
C SER A 100 -3.67 -1.29 15.38
N ALA A 101 -2.39 -1.61 15.15
CA ALA A 101 -1.39 -1.66 16.22
C ALA A 101 -1.12 -0.27 16.81
N LEU A 102 -1.03 0.76 15.95
CA LEU A 102 -0.85 2.16 16.37
C LEU A 102 -2.05 2.65 17.18
N SER A 103 -3.27 2.41 16.70
CA SER A 103 -4.52 2.77 17.37
C SER A 103 -4.63 2.10 18.75
N ALA A 104 -4.27 0.82 18.85
CA ALA A 104 -4.23 0.12 20.14
C ALA A 104 -3.19 0.69 21.10
N GLY A 105 -2.02 1.09 20.59
CA GLY A 105 -0.92 1.64 21.40
C GLY A 105 -1.14 3.08 21.86
N VAL A 106 -1.67 3.93 20.98
CA VAL A 106 -1.81 5.38 21.22
C VAL A 106 -3.19 5.71 21.83
N LEU A 107 -4.26 5.10 21.33
CA LEU A 107 -5.63 5.40 21.74
C LEU A 107 -6.18 4.42 22.79
N GLY A 108 -5.38 3.46 23.26
CA GLY A 108 -5.79 2.47 24.27
C GLY A 108 -6.89 1.53 23.79
N ARG A 109 -7.08 1.37 22.47
CA ARG A 109 -8.09 0.50 21.89
C ARG A 109 -7.75 -0.97 22.10
N ARG A 110 -8.78 -1.83 22.05
CA ARG A 110 -8.63 -3.28 22.20
C ARG A 110 -7.82 -3.83 21.01
N ARG A 111 -6.80 -4.62 21.31
CA ARG A 111 -5.98 -5.28 20.28
C ARG A 111 -6.75 -6.43 19.64
N GLU A 112 -6.90 -6.41 18.34
CA GLU A 112 -7.54 -7.46 17.55
C GLU A 112 -6.50 -8.42 16.96
N THR A 113 -5.53 -8.83 17.77
CA THR A 113 -4.41 -9.68 17.34
C THR A 113 -4.82 -10.92 16.55
N PRO A 114 -5.90 -11.67 16.89
CA PRO A 114 -6.29 -12.84 16.11
C PRO A 114 -6.69 -12.51 14.66
N MET A 115 -7.42 -11.42 14.46
CA MET A 115 -7.82 -10.94 13.14
C MET A 115 -6.60 -10.47 12.33
N LEU A 116 -5.72 -9.71 12.95
CA LEU A 116 -4.48 -9.24 12.34
C LEU A 116 -3.54 -10.39 11.99
N ALA A 117 -3.46 -11.43 12.82
CA ALA A 117 -2.69 -12.64 12.55
C ALA A 117 -3.22 -13.39 11.32
N SER A 118 -4.55 -13.42 11.13
CA SER A 118 -5.18 -14.00 9.94
C SER A 118 -4.83 -13.21 8.68
N LEU A 119 -4.94 -11.87 8.71
CA LEU A 119 -4.55 -10.98 7.61
C LEU A 119 -3.06 -11.13 7.26
N ALA A 120 -2.19 -11.19 8.27
CA ALA A 120 -0.76 -11.45 8.09
C ALA A 120 -0.50 -12.82 7.44
N GLY A 121 -1.36 -13.79 7.71
CA GLY A 121 -1.32 -15.11 7.04
C GLY A 121 -1.55 -15.04 5.53
N VAL A 122 -2.40 -14.11 5.08
CA VAL A 122 -2.64 -13.86 3.64
C VAL A 122 -1.49 -13.05 3.02
N MET A 123 -0.87 -12.17 3.79
CA MET A 123 0.26 -11.38 3.31
C MET A 123 1.45 -12.24 2.88
N VAL A 124 1.75 -13.32 3.61
CA VAL A 124 2.88 -14.20 3.30
C VAL A 124 2.82 -14.78 1.88
N PRO A 125 1.74 -15.46 1.43
CA PRO A 125 1.66 -15.97 0.07
C PRO A 125 1.66 -14.84 -0.98
N VAL A 126 1.10 -13.67 -0.70
CA VAL A 126 1.14 -12.53 -1.61
C VAL A 126 2.58 -12.07 -1.87
N LEU A 127 3.40 -11.98 -0.81
CA LEU A 127 4.82 -11.63 -0.93
C LEU A 127 5.63 -12.72 -1.63
N ALA A 128 5.33 -13.99 -1.37
CA ALA A 128 5.95 -15.12 -2.05
C ALA A 128 5.63 -15.11 -3.56
N ILE A 129 4.37 -14.86 -3.93
CA ILE A 129 3.94 -14.75 -5.33
C ILE A 129 4.64 -13.57 -6.00
N PHE A 130 4.68 -12.40 -5.37
CA PHE A 130 5.39 -11.23 -5.89
C PHE A 130 6.85 -11.54 -6.21
N THR A 131 7.56 -12.12 -5.26
CA THR A 131 8.97 -12.45 -5.41
C THR A 131 9.18 -13.53 -6.47
N LEU A 132 8.36 -14.59 -6.45
CA LEU A 132 8.43 -15.69 -7.41
C LEU A 132 8.22 -15.19 -8.85
N VAL A 133 7.13 -14.44 -9.09
CA VAL A 133 6.81 -13.88 -10.41
C VAL A 133 7.94 -13.01 -10.92
N ARG A 134 8.52 -12.19 -10.07
CA ARG A 134 9.62 -11.29 -10.41
C ARG A 134 10.89 -12.05 -10.82
N PHE A 135 11.29 -13.05 -10.05
CA PHE A 135 12.49 -13.84 -10.38
C PHE A 135 12.29 -14.78 -11.57
N VAL A 136 11.11 -15.38 -11.71
CA VAL A 136 10.76 -16.20 -12.90
C VAL A 136 10.81 -15.34 -14.16
N ASP A 137 10.20 -14.16 -14.15
CA ASP A 137 10.25 -13.24 -15.28
C ASP A 137 11.69 -12.81 -15.63
N LEU A 138 12.49 -12.48 -14.62
CA LEU A 138 13.91 -12.13 -14.80
C LEU A 138 14.70 -13.29 -15.41
N GLY A 139 14.42 -14.52 -14.97
CA GLY A 139 15.03 -15.75 -15.52
C GLY A 139 14.62 -16.01 -16.96
N LEU A 140 13.32 -15.95 -17.27
CA LEU A 140 12.79 -16.17 -18.62
C LEU A 140 13.34 -15.17 -19.64
N ARG A 141 13.66 -13.96 -19.20
CA ARG A 141 14.25 -12.91 -20.05
C ARG A 141 15.77 -12.93 -20.10
N GLY A 142 16.42 -13.93 -19.47
CA GLY A 142 17.87 -14.08 -19.46
C GLY A 142 18.63 -12.93 -18.77
N ARG A 143 17.98 -12.21 -17.84
CA ARG A 143 18.55 -11.02 -17.17
C ARG A 143 19.15 -11.30 -15.80
N LEU A 144 19.16 -12.55 -15.36
CA LEU A 144 19.77 -12.94 -14.07
C LEU A 144 21.27 -12.59 -14.01
N GLY A 145 21.97 -12.60 -15.15
CA GLY A 145 23.39 -12.21 -15.22
C GLY A 145 23.65 -10.79 -14.75
N LEU A 146 22.66 -9.89 -14.83
CA LEU A 146 22.78 -8.51 -14.34
C LEU A 146 22.92 -8.42 -12.82
N LEU A 147 22.50 -9.45 -12.08
CA LEU A 147 22.70 -9.51 -10.63
C LEU A 147 24.18 -9.68 -10.23
N GLY A 148 25.02 -10.08 -11.17
CA GLY A 148 26.48 -10.19 -10.96
C GLY A 148 27.28 -8.93 -11.25
N THR A 149 26.66 -7.85 -11.70
CA THR A 149 27.38 -6.59 -12.06
C THR A 149 27.80 -5.75 -10.85
N PHE A 150 27.24 -6.00 -9.66
CA PHE A 150 27.51 -5.31 -8.40
C PHE A 150 27.50 -3.77 -8.52
N ASP A 151 26.59 -3.25 -9.34
CA ASP A 151 26.35 -1.81 -9.49
C ASP A 151 25.26 -1.31 -8.53
N LEU A 152 25.01 0.01 -8.51
CA LEU A 152 23.97 0.62 -7.67
C LEU A 152 22.59 -0.01 -7.93
N TYR A 153 22.28 -0.35 -9.18
CA TYR A 153 20.98 -0.92 -9.57
C TYR A 153 20.80 -2.31 -8.99
N THR A 154 21.83 -3.14 -9.07
CA THR A 154 21.82 -4.46 -8.44
C THR A 154 21.68 -4.35 -6.93
N GLY A 155 22.40 -3.40 -6.29
CA GLY A 155 22.30 -3.16 -4.87
C GLY A 155 20.88 -2.78 -4.43
N MET A 156 20.23 -1.84 -5.14
CA MET A 156 18.85 -1.41 -4.85
C MET A 156 17.85 -2.54 -5.10
N PHE A 157 17.99 -3.29 -6.19
CA PHE A 157 17.15 -4.44 -6.49
C PHE A 157 17.24 -5.53 -5.42
N LEU A 158 18.44 -5.83 -4.91
CA LEU A 158 18.63 -6.80 -3.84
C LEU A 158 18.09 -6.30 -2.51
N LEU A 159 18.32 -5.03 -2.17
CA LEU A 159 17.76 -4.39 -0.98
C LEU A 159 16.23 -4.50 -0.99
N GLU A 160 15.60 -4.14 -2.08
CA GLU A 160 14.16 -4.24 -2.29
C GLU A 160 13.68 -5.69 -2.12
N THR A 161 14.38 -6.64 -2.74
CA THR A 161 14.06 -8.07 -2.63
C THR A 161 14.12 -8.56 -1.17
N VAL A 162 15.17 -8.19 -0.44
CA VAL A 162 15.31 -8.51 0.98
C VAL A 162 14.18 -7.90 1.79
N LEU A 163 13.82 -6.64 1.54
CA LEU A 163 12.72 -5.97 2.23
C LEU A 163 11.36 -6.64 1.99
N PHE A 164 11.10 -7.22 0.81
CA PHE A 164 9.88 -7.99 0.55
C PHE A 164 9.92 -9.38 1.19
N LEU A 165 11.08 -10.03 1.23
CA LEU A 165 11.22 -11.36 1.82
C LEU A 165 11.22 -11.32 3.34
N ALA A 166 11.80 -10.29 3.96
CA ALA A 166 11.92 -10.19 5.41
C ALA A 166 10.56 -10.33 6.15
N PRO A 167 9.48 -9.57 5.81
CA PRO A 167 8.19 -9.74 6.46
C PRO A 167 7.56 -11.11 6.16
N ALA A 168 7.79 -11.69 4.96
CA ALA A 168 7.33 -13.04 4.66
C ALA A 168 7.96 -14.06 5.62
N PHE A 169 9.27 -14.02 5.82
CA PHE A 169 9.97 -14.89 6.78
C PHE A 169 9.56 -14.64 8.23
N MET A 170 9.43 -13.36 8.63
CA MET A 170 8.98 -12.98 9.98
C MET A 170 7.60 -13.54 10.32
N LEU A 171 6.73 -13.73 9.33
CA LEU A 171 5.34 -14.13 9.50
C LEU A 171 5.04 -15.58 9.07
N LEU A 172 6.06 -16.40 8.77
CA LEU A 172 5.86 -17.78 8.34
C LEU A 172 5.11 -18.62 9.39
N SER A 173 5.52 -18.53 10.65
CA SER A 173 4.92 -19.35 11.70
C SER A 173 3.69 -18.69 12.33
N GLN A 174 2.68 -19.50 12.69
CA GLN A 174 1.49 -19.00 13.37
C GLN A 174 1.83 -18.37 14.73
N LYS A 175 2.82 -18.90 15.43
CA LYS A 175 3.31 -18.33 16.69
C LYS A 175 3.87 -16.92 16.50
N ALA A 176 4.65 -16.70 15.42
CA ALA A 176 5.19 -15.39 15.08
C ALA A 176 4.11 -14.38 14.70
N ARG A 177 3.03 -14.84 14.05
CA ARG A 177 1.85 -14.03 13.72
C ARG A 177 0.99 -13.68 14.92
N SER A 178 1.04 -14.48 15.99
CA SER A 178 0.30 -14.21 17.23
C SER A 178 0.99 -13.18 18.13
N ASP A 179 2.25 -12.83 17.86
CA ASP A 179 2.97 -11.79 18.59
C ASP A 179 2.70 -10.42 17.96
N ALA A 180 2.05 -9.53 18.72
CA ALA A 180 1.69 -8.19 18.28
C ALA A 180 2.91 -7.32 17.93
N GLY A 181 4.02 -7.50 18.64
CA GLY A 181 5.27 -6.78 18.35
C GLY A 181 5.90 -7.22 17.04
N ASN A 182 5.85 -8.52 16.74
CA ASN A 182 6.36 -9.05 15.48
C ASN A 182 5.47 -8.67 14.30
N LEU A 183 4.14 -8.67 14.49
CA LEU A 183 3.18 -8.17 13.48
C LEU A 183 3.48 -6.72 13.11
N PHE A 184 3.66 -5.85 14.11
CA PHE A 184 3.97 -4.45 13.89
C PHE A 184 5.29 -4.26 13.14
N ARG A 185 6.36 -4.95 13.55
CA ARG A 185 7.66 -4.89 12.87
C ARG A 185 7.59 -5.36 11.43
N ALA A 186 6.91 -6.48 11.17
CA ALA A 186 6.72 -7.00 9.82
C ALA A 186 5.92 -6.02 8.94
N ALA A 187 4.87 -5.40 9.49
CA ALA A 187 4.10 -4.38 8.80
C ALA A 187 4.96 -3.15 8.44
N MET A 188 5.79 -2.66 9.36
CA MET A 188 6.72 -1.56 9.09
C MET A 188 7.69 -1.89 7.97
N VAL A 189 8.30 -3.09 7.99
CA VAL A 189 9.24 -3.53 6.95
C VAL A 189 8.53 -3.65 5.60
N MET A 190 7.28 -4.15 5.57
CA MET A 190 6.52 -4.26 4.33
C MET A 190 6.11 -2.90 3.74
N ILE A 191 5.71 -1.94 4.59
CA ILE A 191 5.44 -0.57 4.15
C ILE A 191 6.70 0.05 3.55
N LEU A 192 7.84 -0.14 4.21
CA LEU A 192 9.13 0.31 3.69
C LEU A 192 9.48 -0.37 2.35
N ALA A 193 9.29 -1.69 2.25
CA ALA A 193 9.52 -2.45 1.01
C ALA A 193 8.72 -1.89 -0.17
N GLY A 194 7.43 -1.68 0.02
CA GLY A 194 6.57 -1.14 -1.02
C GLY A 194 6.88 0.31 -1.37
N SER A 195 7.35 1.12 -0.41
CA SER A 195 7.80 2.48 -0.66
C SER A 195 9.11 2.51 -1.46
N VAL A 196 10.09 1.68 -1.08
CA VAL A 196 11.36 1.54 -1.79
C VAL A 196 11.12 1.04 -3.22
N TYR A 197 10.26 0.04 -3.42
CA TYR A 197 9.91 -0.46 -4.75
C TYR A 197 9.39 0.64 -5.68
N ARG A 198 8.56 1.55 -5.18
CA ARG A 198 8.05 2.68 -5.96
C ARG A 198 9.13 3.71 -6.23
N LEU A 199 9.94 4.05 -5.23
CA LEU A 199 11.09 4.94 -5.41
C LEU A 199 12.08 4.37 -6.43
N ASP A 200 12.38 3.09 -6.34
CA ASP A 200 13.26 2.42 -7.28
C ASP A 200 12.72 2.46 -8.71
N ALA A 201 11.44 2.12 -8.90
CA ALA A 201 10.84 2.13 -10.22
C ALA A 201 10.79 3.53 -10.86
N TYR A 202 10.49 4.58 -10.07
CA TYR A 202 10.26 5.92 -10.61
C TYR A 202 11.50 6.82 -10.60
N ILE A 203 12.45 6.60 -9.70
CA ILE A 203 13.61 7.48 -9.52
C ILE A 203 14.90 6.76 -9.94
N VAL A 204 15.16 5.58 -9.37
CA VAL A 204 16.42 4.87 -9.57
C VAL A 204 16.47 4.21 -10.95
N ALA A 205 15.44 3.44 -11.30
CA ALA A 205 15.39 2.67 -12.53
C ALA A 205 15.05 3.51 -13.78
N PHE A 206 14.40 4.66 -13.59
CA PHE A 206 13.96 5.51 -14.70
C PHE A 206 15.11 6.37 -15.23
N ARG A 207 15.49 6.15 -16.50
CA ARG A 207 16.60 6.81 -17.19
C ARG A 207 16.15 7.38 -18.53
N PRO A 208 15.56 8.57 -18.58
CA PRO A 208 15.12 9.18 -19.83
C PRO A 208 16.24 9.66 -20.74
N GLY A 209 17.48 9.76 -20.23
CA GLY A 209 18.65 10.15 -21.00
C GLY A 209 19.93 10.13 -20.17
N SER A 210 21.11 10.13 -20.83
CA SER A 210 22.42 10.00 -20.19
C SER A 210 22.80 11.16 -19.24
N ARG A 211 22.12 12.30 -19.35
CA ARG A 211 22.33 13.49 -18.49
C ARG A 211 21.20 13.73 -17.50
N PHE A 212 20.22 12.85 -17.44
CA PHE A 212 19.10 13.00 -16.52
C PHE A 212 19.47 12.42 -15.15
N ALA A 213 19.57 13.29 -14.17
CA ALA A 213 19.64 12.93 -12.77
C ALA A 213 18.55 13.73 -12.05
N TYR A 214 17.50 13.04 -11.60
CA TYR A 214 16.45 13.63 -10.77
C TYR A 214 16.47 12.98 -9.39
N PHE A 215 16.53 13.82 -8.39
CA PHE A 215 16.24 13.46 -7.02
C PHE A 215 15.30 14.52 -6.45
N PRO A 216 14.25 14.13 -5.70
CA PRO A 216 13.31 15.10 -5.16
C PRO A 216 14.00 16.21 -4.36
N SER A 217 13.64 17.44 -4.62
CA SER A 217 14.14 18.59 -3.87
C SER A 217 13.67 18.54 -2.42
N PHE A 218 14.35 19.25 -1.54
CA PHE A 218 13.93 19.35 -0.14
C PHE A 218 12.49 19.85 0.00
N ALA A 219 12.06 20.79 -0.82
CA ALA A 219 10.70 21.30 -0.81
C ALA A 219 9.66 20.21 -1.18
N GLU A 220 9.94 19.38 -2.18
CA GLU A 220 9.08 18.26 -2.58
C GLU A 220 8.97 17.20 -1.48
N LEU A 221 10.09 16.90 -0.80
CA LEU A 221 10.09 16.01 0.36
C LEU A 221 9.25 16.57 1.51
N MET A 222 9.36 17.88 1.77
CA MET A 222 8.56 18.53 2.82
C MET A 222 7.08 18.56 2.50
N VAL A 223 6.68 18.72 1.23
CA VAL A 223 5.29 18.59 0.80
C VAL A 223 4.77 17.18 1.07
N THR A 224 5.53 16.16 0.72
CA THR A 224 5.16 14.75 0.98
C THR A 224 4.99 14.48 2.48
N LEU A 225 5.95 14.92 3.30
CA LEU A 225 5.86 14.78 4.76
C LEU A 225 4.68 15.56 5.34
N GLY A 226 4.39 16.75 4.80
CA GLY A 226 3.26 17.58 5.20
C GLY A 226 1.91 16.90 4.93
N VAL A 227 1.76 16.24 3.77
CA VAL A 227 0.55 15.48 3.44
C VAL A 227 0.38 14.29 4.39
N VAL A 228 1.44 13.51 4.64
CA VAL A 228 1.41 12.38 5.60
C VAL A 228 1.07 12.88 7.01
N ALA A 229 1.67 13.97 7.46
CA ALA A 229 1.35 14.56 8.77
C ALA A 229 -0.11 15.01 8.85
N LEU A 230 -0.64 15.60 7.78
CA LEU A 230 -2.06 16.00 7.70
C LEU A 230 -2.98 14.78 7.80
N GLU A 231 -2.66 13.68 7.10
CA GLU A 231 -3.43 12.43 7.18
C GLU A 231 -3.45 11.86 8.60
N VAL A 232 -2.29 11.85 9.29
CA VAL A 232 -2.20 11.40 10.69
C VAL A 232 -3.03 12.31 11.61
N ILE A 233 -2.98 13.63 11.44
CA ILE A 233 -3.79 14.57 12.23
C ILE A 233 -5.28 14.33 12.00
N LEU A 234 -5.70 14.19 10.75
CA LEU A 234 -7.10 13.94 10.40
C LEU A 234 -7.57 12.61 11.01
N TYR A 235 -6.73 11.55 10.93
CA TYR A 235 -7.03 10.27 11.55
C TYR A 235 -7.25 10.42 13.06
N VAL A 236 -6.34 11.07 13.78
CA VAL A 236 -6.45 11.26 15.24
C VAL A 236 -7.66 12.10 15.62
N VAL A 237 -8.08 13.06 14.79
CA VAL A 237 -9.25 13.91 15.06
C VAL A 237 -10.58 13.20 14.79
N ILE A 238 -10.61 12.30 13.78
CA ILE A 238 -11.83 11.60 13.38
C ILE A 238 -12.09 10.35 14.24
N VAL A 239 -11.03 9.66 14.61
CA VAL A 239 -11.05 8.36 15.33
C VAL A 239 -10.93 8.55 16.83
#